data_172c5e1a0e528b22e876c0ecb577dc25
#
_entry.id   172c5e1a0e528b22e876c0ecb577dc25
#
_cell.length_a   1.000
_cell.length_b   1.000
_cell.length_c   1.000
_cell.angle_alpha   90.00
_cell.angle_beta   90.00
_cell.angle_gamma   90.00
#
_symmetry.space_group_name_H-M   'P 1'
#
loop_
_entity.id
_entity.type
_entity.pdbx_description
1 polymer ?
#
loop_
_entity_poly.entity_id
_entity_poly.type
_entity_poly.pdbx_seq_one_letter_code
_entity_poly.pdbx_strand_id
1 'polypeptide(L)'
;MLRVGLYLGGHIFGSDVRQFVELARIADDVGLDDVSLGEHLVMGTQHPTPPWGSFVHHLDEPFPEPLTTLAMIAGATRHVRLISSILIAPLRPAVFLAKQAATLHVLSDGRLVLGISTSWHADEYAALGVPFDRRAQYLDDIVGACRALWGKQPASFRSPTVTFSDIYCLPRPAEVDDIPLWFTGKMRKQLVRRVAKHGHGWLPWIGADTPLPPLADDIAVIKQAMADEGRDPSRLEVSVRFRSMGRSLEQAFEEDAPLMVRTGITQTYVPLLSLAPSLAEAPKAVERIGRLAERYRS
;
A
#
# COMPACT_ATOMS: atom_id res chain seq x y z
N MET A 1 -19.11 4.93 -5.07
CA MET A 1 -18.36 5.47 -3.90
C MET A 1 -16.85 5.37 -4.18
N LEU A 2 -16.10 6.46 -4.03
CA LEU A 2 -14.64 6.53 -4.16
C LEU A 2 -14.05 6.82 -2.78
N ARG A 3 -13.17 5.95 -2.27
CA ARG A 3 -12.42 6.23 -1.05
C ARG A 3 -11.31 7.21 -1.32
N VAL A 4 -11.07 8.12 -0.37
CA VAL A 4 -10.02 9.13 -0.44
C VAL A 4 -9.09 9.00 0.74
N GLY A 5 -7.84 8.66 0.45
CA GLY A 5 -6.79 8.49 1.45
C GLY A 5 -5.71 9.57 1.39
N LEU A 6 -4.94 9.65 2.45
CA LEU A 6 -3.76 10.51 2.58
C LEU A 6 -2.49 9.67 2.45
N TYR A 7 -1.58 10.06 1.55
CA TYR A 7 -0.24 9.48 1.52
C TYR A 7 0.72 10.37 2.32
N LEU A 8 1.24 9.79 3.39
CA LEU A 8 2.23 10.40 4.28
C LEU A 8 3.63 10.08 3.76
N GLY A 9 4.35 11.08 3.32
CA GLY A 9 5.71 10.93 2.80
C GLY A 9 6.19 12.23 2.18
N GLY A 10 7.52 12.35 2.09
CA GLY A 10 8.15 13.49 1.46
C GLY A 10 9.14 14.21 2.39
N HIS A 11 10.02 14.97 1.76
CA HIS A 11 11.09 15.71 2.44
C HIS A 11 10.60 16.79 3.43
N ILE A 12 9.32 17.17 3.38
CA ILE A 12 8.74 18.17 4.30
C ILE A 12 8.79 17.74 5.78
N PHE A 13 8.90 16.44 6.03
CA PHE A 13 8.99 15.92 7.40
C PHE A 13 10.38 16.13 8.03
N GLY A 14 11.44 16.29 7.22
CA GLY A 14 12.81 16.38 7.72
C GLY A 14 13.10 15.25 8.71
N SER A 15 13.56 15.58 9.90
CA SER A 15 13.80 14.62 10.98
C SER A 15 12.61 14.40 11.92
N ASP A 16 11.51 15.16 11.77
CA ASP A 16 10.34 15.08 12.67
C ASP A 16 9.29 14.08 12.18
N VAL A 17 9.67 12.82 12.15
CA VAL A 17 8.78 11.71 11.73
C VAL A 17 7.58 11.49 12.66
N ARG A 18 7.53 12.10 13.85
CA ARG A 18 6.35 12.06 14.74
C ARG A 18 5.14 12.71 14.11
N GLN A 19 5.35 13.65 13.19
CA GLN A 19 4.28 14.32 12.47
C GLN A 19 3.45 13.38 11.58
N PHE A 20 3.97 12.21 11.22
CA PHE A 20 3.17 11.19 10.55
C PHE A 20 1.96 10.78 11.39
N VAL A 21 2.14 10.62 12.71
CA VAL A 21 1.06 10.24 13.63
C VAL A 21 0.06 11.39 13.80
N GLU A 22 0.55 12.62 13.97
CA GLU A 22 -0.32 13.80 14.14
C GLU A 22 -1.18 14.06 12.89
N LEU A 23 -0.60 13.98 11.71
CA LEU A 23 -1.35 14.17 10.46
C LEU A 23 -2.32 13.03 10.18
N ALA A 24 -1.99 11.80 10.58
CA ALA A 24 -2.92 10.67 10.51
C ALA A 24 -4.11 10.87 11.47
N ARG A 25 -3.89 11.45 12.66
CA ARG A 25 -4.96 11.79 13.59
C ARG A 25 -5.91 12.85 12.99
N ILE A 26 -5.35 13.91 12.39
CA ILE A 26 -6.17 14.90 11.68
C ILE A 26 -6.95 14.26 10.54
N ALA A 27 -6.32 13.34 9.78
CA ALA A 27 -6.99 12.62 8.69
C ALA A 27 -8.17 11.79 9.20
N ASP A 28 -8.02 11.12 10.35
CA ASP A 28 -9.09 10.38 11.04
C ASP A 28 -10.22 11.30 11.49
N ASP A 29 -9.88 12.43 12.13
CA ASP A 29 -10.83 13.41 12.65
C ASP A 29 -11.67 14.07 11.54
N VAL A 30 -11.06 14.37 10.38
CA VAL A 30 -11.79 14.94 9.22
C VAL A 30 -12.44 13.85 8.35
N GLY A 31 -12.32 12.60 8.78
CA GLY A 31 -12.99 11.45 8.21
C GLY A 31 -12.40 10.99 6.88
N LEU A 32 -11.11 11.10 6.60
CA LEU A 32 -10.51 10.40 5.47
C LEU A 32 -10.64 8.89 5.62
N ASP A 33 -10.66 8.17 4.49
CA ASP A 33 -10.87 6.72 4.52
C ASP A 33 -9.59 5.96 4.87
N ASP A 34 -8.43 6.49 4.47
CA ASP A 34 -7.16 5.77 4.55
C ASP A 34 -6.00 6.71 4.87
N VAL A 35 -4.99 6.18 5.56
CA VAL A 35 -3.65 6.75 5.60
C VAL A 35 -2.66 5.72 5.07
N SER A 36 -1.69 6.19 4.29
CA SER A 36 -0.72 5.29 3.66
C SER A 36 0.68 5.87 3.70
N LEU A 37 1.69 5.01 3.77
CA LEU A 37 3.10 5.37 3.63
C LEU A 37 3.88 4.27 2.92
N GLY A 38 4.94 4.69 2.22
CA GLY A 38 5.83 3.81 1.47
C GLY A 38 7.05 3.41 2.28
N GLU A 39 7.90 2.59 1.66
CA GLU A 39 9.11 2.08 2.26
C GLU A 39 10.33 2.24 1.37
N HIS A 40 11.40 2.68 1.98
CA HIS A 40 12.77 2.35 1.64
C HIS A 40 13.50 2.03 2.96
N LEU A 41 14.09 0.83 3.06
CA LEU A 41 14.82 0.43 4.27
C LEU A 41 16.18 1.12 4.35
N VAL A 42 16.85 1.25 3.22
CA VAL A 42 18.10 1.99 3.06
C VAL A 42 18.18 2.55 1.64
N MET A 43 18.90 3.66 1.48
CA MET A 43 19.14 4.26 0.17
C MET A 43 20.63 4.19 -0.16
N GLY A 44 20.96 3.63 -1.33
CA GLY A 44 22.32 3.65 -1.85
C GLY A 44 22.71 5.05 -2.39
N THR A 45 23.98 5.36 -2.39
CA THR A 45 24.50 6.64 -2.91
C THR A 45 24.45 6.73 -4.44
N GLN A 46 24.39 5.60 -5.12
CA GLN A 46 24.10 5.55 -6.55
C GLN A 46 22.61 5.73 -6.75
N HIS A 47 22.19 6.74 -7.52
CA HIS A 47 20.78 6.97 -7.85
C HIS A 47 20.35 6.03 -9.00
N PRO A 48 19.89 4.80 -8.73
CA PRO A 48 19.33 3.98 -9.79
C PRO A 48 18.05 4.63 -10.29
N THR A 49 17.85 4.64 -11.59
CA THR A 49 16.61 5.15 -12.18
C THR A 49 15.50 4.10 -11.94
N PRO A 50 14.42 4.45 -11.24
CA PRO A 50 13.29 3.53 -11.10
C PRO A 50 12.64 3.24 -12.46
N PRO A 51 11.95 2.10 -12.60
CA PRO A 51 11.36 1.68 -13.88
C PRO A 51 10.30 2.64 -14.48
N TRP A 52 9.87 3.63 -13.71
CA TRP A 52 8.88 4.65 -14.12
C TRP A 52 9.48 6.02 -14.42
N GLY A 53 10.81 6.19 -14.35
CA GLY A 53 11.48 7.45 -14.62
C GLY A 53 12.40 7.91 -13.49
N SER A 54 12.48 9.21 -13.25
CA SER A 54 13.35 9.78 -12.22
C SER A 54 12.87 9.48 -10.79
N PHE A 55 13.80 9.24 -9.90
CA PHE A 55 13.56 9.20 -8.47
C PHE A 55 13.46 10.64 -7.95
N VAL A 56 12.32 10.98 -7.39
CA VAL A 56 11.98 12.36 -6.98
C VAL A 56 12.28 12.65 -5.51
N HIS A 57 12.75 11.65 -4.77
CA HIS A 57 13.08 11.77 -3.36
C HIS A 57 14.54 12.11 -3.16
N HIS A 58 14.87 12.73 -2.03
CA HIS A 58 16.25 12.97 -1.61
C HIS A 58 16.81 11.74 -0.88
N LEU A 59 18.12 11.52 -0.93
CA LEU A 59 18.75 10.38 -0.26
C LEU A 59 18.61 10.43 1.27
N ASP A 60 18.52 11.63 1.81
CA ASP A 60 18.35 11.92 3.24
C ASP A 60 16.88 12.11 3.64
N GLU A 61 15.95 11.84 2.73
CA GLU A 61 14.52 11.85 3.06
C GLU A 61 14.19 10.73 4.04
N PRO A 62 13.44 11.02 5.13
CA PRO A 62 13.07 10.00 6.08
C PRO A 62 12.04 9.03 5.49
N PHE A 63 12.37 7.74 5.55
CA PHE A 63 11.44 6.65 5.28
C PHE A 63 11.25 5.84 6.57
N PRO A 64 10.37 6.27 7.50
CA PRO A 64 10.15 5.49 8.71
C PRO A 64 9.56 4.13 8.37
N GLU A 65 9.98 3.09 9.10
CA GLU A 65 9.55 1.72 8.85
C GLU A 65 8.00 1.62 8.92
N PRO A 66 7.33 1.13 7.87
CA PRO A 66 5.88 1.30 7.72
C PRO A 66 5.07 0.60 8.81
N LEU A 67 5.39 -0.64 9.17
CA LEU A 67 4.57 -1.38 10.16
C LEU A 67 4.71 -0.79 11.55
N THR A 68 5.90 -0.31 11.91
CA THR A 68 6.14 0.40 13.18
C THR A 68 5.37 1.72 13.23
N THR A 69 5.42 2.49 12.15
CA THR A 69 4.72 3.78 12.06
C THR A 69 3.21 3.58 12.04
N LEU A 70 2.70 2.62 11.27
CA LEU A 70 1.28 2.29 11.22
C LEU A 70 0.77 1.77 12.58
N ALA A 71 1.61 1.08 13.37
CA ALA A 71 1.23 0.67 14.73
C ALA A 71 1.05 1.88 15.68
N MET A 72 1.91 2.90 15.57
CA MET A 72 1.71 4.15 16.32
C MET A 72 0.46 4.89 15.86
N ILE A 73 0.22 4.96 14.55
CA ILE A 73 -1.00 5.56 13.96
C ILE A 73 -2.24 4.80 14.42
N ALA A 74 -2.19 3.46 14.46
CA ALA A 74 -3.30 2.63 14.94
C ALA A 74 -3.74 3.00 16.35
N GLY A 75 -2.76 3.25 17.25
CA GLY A 75 -3.04 3.68 18.62
C GLY A 75 -3.58 5.11 18.75
N ALA A 76 -3.35 5.96 17.75
CA ALA A 76 -3.75 7.37 17.74
C ALA A 76 -5.04 7.65 16.93
N THR A 77 -5.56 6.66 16.21
CA THR A 77 -6.71 6.78 15.28
C THR A 77 -7.74 5.68 15.53
N ARG A 78 -8.95 5.84 14.98
CA ARG A 78 -10.05 4.88 15.19
C ARG A 78 -10.69 4.36 13.89
N HIS A 79 -10.67 5.15 12.80
CA HIS A 79 -11.48 4.88 11.61
C HIS A 79 -10.64 4.66 10.35
N VAL A 80 -9.59 5.45 10.14
CA VAL A 80 -8.75 5.33 8.95
C VAL A 80 -8.14 3.95 8.80
N ARG A 81 -8.19 3.39 7.59
CA ARG A 81 -7.43 2.19 7.26
C ARG A 81 -5.93 2.53 7.21
N LEU A 82 -5.13 1.55 7.53
CA LEU A 82 -3.69 1.65 7.71
C LEU A 82 -3.01 0.90 6.56
N ILE A 83 -2.51 1.63 5.57
CA ILE A 83 -2.04 1.03 4.33
C ILE A 83 -0.52 1.16 4.19
N SER A 84 0.19 0.04 4.05
CA SER A 84 1.55 0.10 3.51
C SER A 84 1.47 0.28 1.98
N SER A 85 2.04 1.35 1.43
CA SER A 85 1.97 1.66 0.01
C SER A 85 3.35 2.05 -0.57
N ILE A 86 4.26 1.14 -0.62
CA ILE A 86 4.19 -0.31 -0.39
C ILE A 86 5.26 -0.76 0.61
N LEU A 87 5.07 -1.95 1.17
CA LEU A 87 6.08 -2.66 1.93
C LEU A 87 6.88 -3.58 1.00
N ILE A 88 8.21 -3.59 1.15
CA ILE A 88 9.10 -4.45 0.36
C ILE A 88 9.17 -5.82 1.03
N ALA A 89 8.15 -6.66 0.81
CA ALA A 89 8.00 -7.92 1.52
C ALA A 89 9.22 -8.87 1.41
N PRO A 90 9.93 -9.02 0.25
CA PRO A 90 11.10 -9.89 0.14
C PRO A 90 12.26 -9.56 1.08
N LEU A 91 12.30 -8.38 1.66
CA LEU A 91 13.36 -7.95 2.58
C LEU A 91 13.10 -8.39 4.03
N ARG A 92 12.01 -9.12 4.29
CA ARG A 92 11.64 -9.60 5.64
C ARG A 92 11.56 -11.12 5.70
N PRO A 93 11.97 -11.73 6.82
CA PRO A 93 11.64 -13.13 7.10
C PRO A 93 10.11 -13.33 7.13
N ALA A 94 9.61 -14.31 6.38
CA ALA A 94 8.17 -14.55 6.22
C ALA A 94 7.40 -14.69 7.55
N VAL A 95 7.96 -15.47 8.49
CA VAL A 95 7.34 -15.70 9.81
C VAL A 95 7.25 -14.40 10.61
N PHE A 96 8.28 -13.55 10.51
CA PHE A 96 8.28 -12.27 11.21
C PHE A 96 7.27 -11.29 10.60
N LEU A 97 7.21 -11.19 9.27
CA LEU A 97 6.20 -10.38 8.59
C LEU A 97 4.78 -10.84 8.91
N ALA A 98 4.52 -12.15 8.88
CA ALA A 98 3.21 -12.69 9.22
C ALA A 98 2.80 -12.33 10.65
N LYS A 99 3.74 -12.42 11.61
CA LYS A 99 3.52 -12.04 13.01
C LYS A 99 3.23 -10.55 13.15
N GLN A 100 4.04 -9.70 12.56
CA GLN A 100 3.86 -8.24 12.65
C GLN A 100 2.51 -7.81 12.06
N ALA A 101 2.19 -8.29 10.85
CA ALA A 101 0.95 -7.94 10.18
C ALA A 101 -0.28 -8.43 10.96
N ALA A 102 -0.27 -9.66 11.46
CA ALA A 102 -1.37 -10.19 12.27
C ALA A 102 -1.53 -9.44 13.60
N THR A 103 -0.43 -9.08 14.25
CA THR A 103 -0.47 -8.30 15.49
C THR A 103 -1.07 -6.92 15.25
N LEU A 104 -0.59 -6.21 14.22
CA LEU A 104 -1.11 -4.88 13.87
C LEU A 104 -2.59 -4.94 13.45
N HIS A 105 -2.96 -5.95 12.65
CA HIS A 105 -4.35 -6.16 12.24
C HIS A 105 -5.29 -6.31 13.45
N VAL A 106 -4.92 -7.18 14.40
CA VAL A 106 -5.73 -7.40 15.62
C VAL A 106 -5.77 -6.15 16.49
N LEU A 107 -4.62 -5.48 16.73
CA LEU A 107 -4.54 -4.27 17.56
C LEU A 107 -5.26 -3.06 16.95
N SER A 108 -5.46 -3.06 15.63
CA SER A 108 -6.14 -1.99 14.91
C SER A 108 -7.60 -2.29 14.59
N ASP A 109 -8.18 -3.34 15.17
CA ASP A 109 -9.56 -3.77 14.87
C ASP A 109 -9.81 -3.98 13.36
N GLY A 110 -8.87 -4.67 12.69
CA GLY A 110 -9.03 -5.06 11.29
C GLY A 110 -8.70 -3.97 10.26
N ARG A 111 -8.14 -2.83 10.65
CA ARG A 111 -7.89 -1.69 9.74
C ARG A 111 -6.65 -1.82 8.86
N LEU A 112 -5.80 -2.83 9.08
CA LEU A 112 -4.59 -3.01 8.27
C LEU A 112 -4.91 -3.46 6.85
N VAL A 113 -4.29 -2.79 5.86
CA VAL A 113 -4.18 -3.23 4.46
C VAL A 113 -2.71 -3.35 4.11
N LEU A 114 -2.28 -4.54 3.71
CA LEU A 114 -0.88 -4.80 3.42
C LEU A 114 -0.61 -4.69 1.92
N GLY A 115 -0.22 -3.50 1.48
CA GLY A 115 0.27 -3.28 0.12
C GLY A 115 1.74 -3.69 0.02
N ILE A 116 2.05 -4.61 -0.88
CA ILE A 116 3.35 -5.27 -0.97
C ILE A 116 3.92 -5.27 -2.39
N SER A 117 5.25 -5.26 -2.47
CA SER A 117 5.98 -5.33 -3.73
C SER A 117 7.37 -5.93 -3.56
N THR A 118 8.07 -6.05 -4.69
CA THR A 118 9.47 -6.48 -4.74
C THR A 118 10.45 -5.31 -4.70
N SER A 119 10.04 -4.06 -4.75
CA SER A 119 10.91 -2.90 -4.98
C SER A 119 11.72 -2.99 -6.30
N TRP A 120 12.44 -1.93 -6.58
CA TRP A 120 13.31 -1.76 -7.75
C TRP A 120 14.78 -1.50 -7.35
N HIS A 121 15.03 -1.22 -6.06
CA HIS A 121 16.31 -0.74 -5.56
C HIS A 121 17.19 -1.91 -5.10
N ALA A 122 18.21 -2.21 -5.88
CA ALA A 122 19.07 -3.39 -5.64
C ALA A 122 19.93 -3.26 -4.37
N ASP A 123 20.30 -2.05 -3.98
CA ASP A 123 21.16 -1.84 -2.80
C ASP A 123 20.47 -2.22 -1.49
N GLU A 124 19.14 -2.09 -1.41
CA GLU A 124 18.37 -2.58 -0.25
C GLU A 124 18.51 -4.10 -0.11
N TYR A 125 18.47 -4.82 -1.23
CA TYR A 125 18.62 -6.28 -1.26
C TYR A 125 20.03 -6.69 -0.88
N ALA A 126 21.04 -6.00 -1.41
CA ALA A 126 22.45 -6.26 -1.10
C ALA A 126 22.75 -6.03 0.39
N ALA A 127 22.23 -4.95 0.97
CA ALA A 127 22.40 -4.62 2.39
C ALA A 127 21.81 -5.67 3.33
N LEU A 128 20.78 -6.40 2.88
CA LEU A 128 20.09 -7.43 3.67
C LEU A 128 20.45 -8.87 3.26
N GLY A 129 21.38 -9.03 2.30
CA GLY A 129 21.82 -10.35 1.83
C GLY A 129 20.74 -11.14 1.08
N VAL A 130 19.74 -10.46 0.52
CA VAL A 130 18.67 -11.10 -0.26
C VAL A 130 18.97 -11.01 -1.75
N PRO A 131 18.94 -12.12 -2.51
CA PRO A 131 19.21 -12.12 -3.95
C PRO A 131 18.19 -11.29 -4.73
N PHE A 132 18.63 -10.19 -5.35
CA PHE A 132 17.76 -9.26 -6.08
C PHE A 132 17.09 -9.88 -7.31
N ASP A 133 17.77 -10.75 -8.02
CA ASP A 133 17.27 -11.49 -9.19
C ASP A 133 16.14 -12.48 -8.84
N ARG A 134 16.10 -12.97 -7.60
CA ARG A 134 15.08 -13.87 -7.08
C ARG A 134 13.93 -13.18 -6.33
N ARG A 135 13.89 -11.86 -6.25
CA ARG A 135 12.91 -11.09 -5.45
C ARG A 135 11.45 -11.44 -5.76
N ALA A 136 11.15 -11.81 -7.00
CA ALA A 136 9.80 -12.21 -7.39
C ALA A 136 9.40 -13.55 -6.76
N GLN A 137 10.33 -14.51 -6.69
CA GLN A 137 10.15 -15.80 -6.01
C GLN A 137 9.99 -15.60 -4.50
N TYR A 138 10.84 -14.77 -3.89
CA TYR A 138 10.73 -14.43 -2.47
C TYR A 138 9.35 -13.83 -2.14
N LEU A 139 8.83 -12.92 -2.97
CA LEU A 139 7.50 -12.37 -2.77
C LEU A 139 6.41 -13.44 -2.81
N ASP A 140 6.44 -14.33 -3.80
CA ASP A 140 5.44 -15.39 -3.93
C ASP A 140 5.49 -16.37 -2.74
N ASP A 141 6.69 -16.76 -2.31
CA ASP A 141 6.89 -17.65 -1.18
C ASP A 141 6.47 -17.02 0.16
N ILE A 142 6.80 -15.75 0.38
CA ILE A 142 6.41 -15.01 1.59
C ILE A 142 4.90 -14.86 1.68
N VAL A 143 4.22 -14.55 0.58
CA VAL A 143 2.75 -14.47 0.54
C VAL A 143 2.14 -15.81 0.91
N GLY A 144 2.62 -16.90 0.33
CA GLY A 144 2.16 -18.26 0.66
C GLY A 144 2.38 -18.62 2.13
N ALA A 145 3.55 -18.29 2.66
CA ALA A 145 3.89 -18.51 4.07
C ALA A 145 3.01 -17.69 5.03
N CYS A 146 2.78 -16.41 4.73
CA CYS A 146 1.86 -15.57 5.52
C CYS A 146 0.44 -16.14 5.52
N ARG A 147 -0.09 -16.55 4.37
CA ARG A 147 -1.41 -17.18 4.29
C ARG A 147 -1.49 -18.50 5.10
N ALA A 148 -0.44 -19.31 5.07
CA ALA A 148 -0.37 -20.52 5.88
C ALA A 148 -0.39 -20.20 7.38
N LEU A 149 0.38 -19.18 7.81
CA LEU A 149 0.47 -18.76 9.22
C LEU A 149 -0.80 -18.06 9.74
N TRP A 150 -1.56 -17.39 8.87
CA TRP A 150 -2.85 -16.77 9.24
C TRP A 150 -4.01 -17.77 9.21
N GLY A 151 -3.84 -18.89 8.54
CA GLY A 151 -4.84 -19.93 8.42
C GLY A 151 -4.89 -20.88 9.61
N LYS A 152 -5.13 -22.17 9.30
CA LYS A 152 -5.25 -23.23 10.31
C LYS A 152 -3.93 -23.45 11.05
N GLN A 153 -4.00 -23.65 12.37
CA GLN A 153 -2.86 -23.92 13.25
C GLN A 153 -2.93 -25.36 13.80
N PRO A 154 -1.81 -26.04 14.04
CA PRO A 154 -0.45 -25.63 13.68
C PRO A 154 -0.28 -25.49 12.16
N ALA A 155 0.59 -24.60 11.73
CA ALA A 155 0.85 -24.31 10.34
C ALA A 155 2.16 -24.97 9.85
N SER A 156 2.12 -25.50 8.63
CA SER A 156 3.30 -25.98 7.92
C SER A 156 3.31 -25.40 6.52
N PHE A 157 4.50 -25.06 6.02
CA PHE A 157 4.68 -24.52 4.68
C PHE A 157 6.05 -24.89 4.13
N ARG A 158 6.11 -25.14 2.82
CA ARG A 158 7.37 -25.45 2.10
C ARG A 158 7.37 -24.78 0.74
N SER A 159 8.41 -24.03 0.50
CA SER A 159 8.71 -23.40 -0.79
C SER A 159 10.23 -23.32 -1.02
N PRO A 160 10.71 -22.83 -2.17
CA PRO A 160 12.13 -22.66 -2.43
C PRO A 160 12.88 -21.76 -1.45
N THR A 161 12.21 -20.79 -0.82
CA THR A 161 12.86 -19.81 0.07
C THR A 161 12.35 -19.83 1.50
N VAL A 162 11.21 -20.49 1.79
CA VAL A 162 10.60 -20.55 3.13
C VAL A 162 10.16 -21.96 3.46
N THR A 163 10.58 -22.48 4.63
CA THR A 163 10.13 -23.78 5.13
C THR A 163 9.95 -23.72 6.64
N PHE A 164 8.79 -24.22 7.11
CA PHE A 164 8.52 -24.47 8.52
C PHE A 164 7.48 -25.58 8.67
N SER A 165 7.45 -26.22 9.84
CA SER A 165 6.53 -27.33 10.13
C SER A 165 6.00 -27.20 11.55
N ASP A 166 4.70 -27.45 11.68
CA ASP A 166 3.96 -27.61 12.94
C ASP A 166 4.18 -26.48 13.97
N ILE A 167 4.11 -25.21 13.48
CA ILE A 167 4.28 -24.05 14.32
C ILE A 167 2.98 -23.27 14.54
N TYR A 168 2.90 -22.58 15.67
CA TYR A 168 1.81 -21.66 16.01
C TYR A 168 2.27 -20.21 15.84
N CYS A 169 1.44 -19.39 15.19
CA CYS A 169 1.69 -17.96 15.00
C CYS A 169 0.47 -17.14 15.50
N LEU A 170 0.48 -16.77 16.78
CA LEU A 170 -0.59 -16.01 17.45
C LEU A 170 -0.10 -14.65 17.91
N PRO A 171 -0.96 -13.58 17.91
CA PRO A 171 -2.33 -13.59 17.42
C PRO A 171 -2.39 -13.85 15.91
N ARG A 172 -3.56 -14.22 15.41
CA ARG A 172 -3.85 -14.34 13.98
C ARG A 172 -5.18 -13.66 13.65
N PRO A 173 -5.43 -13.27 12.41
CA PRO A 173 -6.76 -12.82 11.98
C PRO A 173 -7.81 -13.93 12.21
N ALA A 174 -9.08 -13.56 12.31
CA ALA A 174 -10.17 -14.53 12.46
C ALA A 174 -10.26 -15.45 11.25
N GLU A 175 -10.19 -14.86 10.06
CA GLU A 175 -10.14 -15.59 8.80
C GLU A 175 -8.81 -15.30 8.07
N VAL A 176 -8.37 -16.24 7.23
CA VAL A 176 -7.11 -16.14 6.50
C VAL A 176 -7.05 -14.93 5.55
N ASP A 177 -8.18 -14.49 5.07
CA ASP A 177 -8.32 -13.37 4.13
C ASP A 177 -8.65 -12.02 4.79
N ASP A 178 -8.73 -11.96 6.12
CA ASP A 178 -9.05 -10.71 6.83
C ASP A 178 -7.99 -9.63 6.66
N ILE A 179 -6.71 -10.01 6.44
CA ILE A 179 -5.67 -9.05 6.09
C ILE A 179 -5.64 -8.88 4.57
N PRO A 180 -6.18 -7.75 4.04
CA PRO A 180 -6.17 -7.51 2.60
C PRO A 180 -4.74 -7.37 2.09
N LEU A 181 -4.41 -8.09 1.02
CA LEU A 181 -3.14 -7.96 0.30
C LEU A 181 -3.36 -7.17 -0.98
N TRP A 182 -2.65 -6.06 -1.13
CA TRP A 182 -2.61 -5.29 -2.36
C TRP A 182 -1.27 -5.45 -3.05
N PHE A 183 -1.30 -5.68 -4.36
CA PHE A 183 -0.08 -5.82 -5.17
C PHE A 183 0.10 -4.62 -6.08
N THR A 184 1.34 -4.15 -6.20
CA THR A 184 1.66 -3.05 -7.11
C THR A 184 2.41 -3.55 -8.34
N GLY A 185 2.26 -2.84 -9.43
CA GLY A 185 3.03 -3.07 -10.65
C GLY A 185 2.27 -2.78 -11.94
N LYS A 186 3.02 -2.88 -13.05
CA LYS A 186 2.43 -2.86 -14.40
C LYS A 186 1.67 -4.15 -14.66
N MET A 187 0.64 -4.05 -15.51
CA MET A 187 -0.13 -5.20 -15.96
C MET A 187 0.77 -6.24 -16.63
N ARG A 188 0.92 -7.40 -16.00
CA ARG A 188 1.69 -8.56 -16.46
C ARG A 188 1.07 -9.85 -15.95
N LYS A 189 1.23 -10.96 -16.66
CA LYS A 189 0.70 -12.28 -16.26
C LYS A 189 0.97 -12.65 -14.79
N GLN A 190 2.18 -12.35 -14.29
CA GLN A 190 2.55 -12.66 -12.90
C GLN A 190 1.78 -11.81 -11.89
N LEU A 191 1.55 -10.50 -12.18
CA LEU A 191 0.72 -9.64 -11.33
C LEU A 191 -0.72 -10.15 -11.28
N VAL A 192 -1.31 -10.41 -12.46
CA VAL A 192 -2.69 -10.93 -12.57
C VAL A 192 -2.84 -12.20 -11.75
N ARG A 193 -1.92 -13.17 -11.89
CA ARG A 193 -1.93 -14.41 -11.12
C ARG A 193 -1.85 -14.15 -9.60
N ARG A 194 -1.00 -13.23 -9.13
CA ARG A 194 -0.88 -12.90 -7.71
C ARG A 194 -2.16 -12.30 -7.16
N VAL A 195 -2.72 -11.32 -7.86
CA VAL A 195 -3.97 -10.68 -7.44
C VAL A 195 -5.11 -11.70 -7.49
N ALA A 196 -5.23 -12.47 -8.56
CA ALA A 196 -6.27 -13.49 -8.69
C ALA A 196 -6.22 -14.51 -7.55
N LYS A 197 -5.05 -15.00 -7.18
CA LYS A 197 -4.90 -16.04 -6.17
C LYS A 197 -4.94 -15.53 -4.74
N HIS A 198 -4.33 -14.38 -4.45
CA HIS A 198 -4.08 -13.92 -3.09
C HIS A 198 -4.49 -12.46 -2.82
N GLY A 199 -4.68 -11.66 -3.88
CA GLY A 199 -4.86 -10.21 -3.76
C GLY A 199 -6.29 -9.80 -3.45
N HIS A 200 -6.41 -8.65 -2.80
CA HIS A 200 -7.66 -7.92 -2.59
C HIS A 200 -7.61 -6.57 -3.29
N GLY A 201 -6.42 -6.16 -3.77
CA GLY A 201 -6.26 -4.91 -4.48
C GLY A 201 -5.06 -4.85 -5.40
N TRP A 202 -5.13 -3.87 -6.27
CA TRP A 202 -4.10 -3.54 -7.23
C TRP A 202 -3.73 -2.05 -7.13
N LEU A 203 -2.42 -1.77 -7.06
CA LEU A 203 -1.85 -0.44 -7.16
C LEU A 203 -1.10 -0.33 -8.49
N PRO A 204 -1.74 0.15 -9.57
CA PRO A 204 -1.11 0.25 -10.87
C PRO A 204 0.06 1.24 -10.87
N TRP A 205 1.14 0.87 -11.57
CA TRP A 205 2.19 1.83 -11.88
C TRP A 205 1.75 2.69 -13.05
N ILE A 206 1.23 3.85 -12.75
CA ILE A 206 0.80 4.84 -13.74
C ILE A 206 1.63 6.12 -13.59
N GLY A 207 2.13 6.63 -14.71
CA GLY A 207 2.80 7.93 -14.77
C GLY A 207 1.82 9.09 -14.62
N ALA A 208 2.37 10.30 -14.45
CA ALA A 208 1.54 11.51 -14.33
C ALA A 208 0.59 11.69 -15.52
N ASP A 209 1.06 11.36 -16.72
CA ASP A 209 0.30 11.57 -17.98
C ASP A 209 -0.46 10.31 -18.43
N THR A 210 -0.49 9.24 -17.62
CA THR A 210 -1.21 8.02 -18.01
C THR A 210 -2.72 8.26 -17.93
N PRO A 211 -3.47 8.10 -19.03
CA PRO A 211 -4.92 8.21 -19.00
C PRO A 211 -5.55 7.11 -18.15
N LEU A 212 -6.63 7.43 -17.42
CA LEU A 212 -7.32 6.47 -16.56
C LEU A 212 -8.19 5.44 -17.31
N PRO A 213 -8.91 5.82 -18.41
CA PRO A 213 -9.86 4.90 -19.04
C PRO A 213 -9.29 3.53 -19.46
N PRO A 214 -8.05 3.39 -19.96
CA PRO A 214 -7.48 2.09 -20.29
C PRO A 214 -7.34 1.13 -19.11
N LEU A 215 -7.33 1.64 -17.87
CA LEU A 215 -7.31 0.78 -16.66
C LEU A 215 -8.58 -0.06 -16.52
N ALA A 216 -9.71 0.33 -17.16
CA ALA A 216 -10.95 -0.44 -17.10
C ALA A 216 -10.77 -1.85 -17.69
N ASP A 217 -10.04 -1.96 -18.80
CA ASP A 217 -9.75 -3.26 -19.44
C ASP A 217 -8.83 -4.11 -18.57
N ASP A 218 -7.79 -3.50 -18.01
CA ASP A 218 -6.88 -4.17 -17.07
C ASP A 218 -7.63 -4.67 -15.82
N ILE A 219 -8.52 -3.87 -15.26
CA ILE A 219 -9.36 -4.22 -14.12
C ILE A 219 -10.27 -5.41 -14.47
N ALA A 220 -10.88 -5.40 -15.66
CA ALA A 220 -11.72 -6.49 -16.15
C ALA A 220 -10.94 -7.81 -16.26
N VAL A 221 -9.70 -7.76 -16.78
CA VAL A 221 -8.81 -8.94 -16.85
C VAL A 221 -8.50 -9.50 -15.46
N ILE A 222 -8.20 -8.63 -14.49
CA ILE A 222 -7.91 -9.08 -13.11
C ILE A 222 -9.17 -9.69 -12.49
N LYS A 223 -10.34 -9.06 -12.63
CA LYS A 223 -11.62 -9.56 -12.13
C LYS A 223 -11.99 -10.93 -12.71
N GLN A 224 -11.78 -11.11 -14.02
CA GLN A 224 -12.01 -12.41 -14.65
C GLN A 224 -11.07 -13.48 -14.07
N ALA A 225 -9.79 -13.17 -13.92
CA ALA A 225 -8.83 -14.10 -13.33
C ALA A 225 -9.17 -14.45 -11.84
N MET A 226 -9.71 -13.50 -11.07
CA MET A 226 -10.22 -13.78 -9.72
C MET A 226 -11.41 -14.74 -9.74
N ALA A 227 -12.35 -14.54 -10.68
CA ALA A 227 -13.50 -15.44 -10.85
C ALA A 227 -13.06 -16.85 -11.26
N ASP A 228 -12.07 -16.97 -12.13
CA ASP A 228 -11.49 -18.26 -12.56
C ASP A 228 -10.82 -19.01 -11.37
N GLU A 229 -10.30 -18.29 -10.37
CA GLU A 229 -9.79 -18.84 -9.11
C GLU A 229 -10.91 -19.07 -8.05
N GLY A 230 -12.18 -18.88 -8.40
CA GLY A 230 -13.33 -19.05 -7.51
C GLY A 230 -13.48 -17.96 -6.45
N ARG A 231 -12.85 -16.79 -6.65
CA ARG A 231 -12.91 -15.64 -5.74
C ARG A 231 -13.90 -14.60 -6.25
N ASP A 232 -14.50 -13.86 -5.33
CA ASP A 232 -15.44 -12.78 -5.65
C ASP A 232 -14.74 -11.57 -6.29
N PRO A 233 -14.97 -11.27 -7.59
CA PRO A 233 -14.33 -10.14 -8.28
C PRO A 233 -14.80 -8.77 -7.77
N SER A 234 -15.94 -8.69 -7.09
CA SER A 234 -16.48 -7.43 -6.56
C SER A 234 -15.63 -6.89 -5.40
N ARG A 235 -14.86 -7.78 -4.75
CA ARG A 235 -13.93 -7.42 -3.66
C ARG A 235 -12.61 -6.82 -4.12
N LEU A 236 -12.37 -6.72 -5.44
CA LEU A 236 -11.15 -6.08 -5.96
C LEU A 236 -11.18 -4.57 -5.69
N GLU A 237 -10.20 -4.10 -4.96
CA GLU A 237 -9.94 -2.68 -4.79
C GLU A 237 -8.83 -2.23 -5.77
N VAL A 238 -9.01 -1.05 -6.37
CA VAL A 238 -7.99 -0.45 -7.24
C VAL A 238 -7.67 0.93 -6.73
N SER A 239 -6.40 1.13 -6.37
CA SER A 239 -5.93 2.37 -5.75
C SER A 239 -4.96 3.11 -6.66
N VAL A 240 -5.25 4.38 -6.93
CA VAL A 240 -4.40 5.23 -7.77
C VAL A 240 -3.98 6.50 -7.02
N ARG A 241 -2.78 6.99 -7.38
CA ARG A 241 -2.32 8.29 -6.90
C ARG A 241 -3.18 9.39 -7.51
N PHE A 242 -3.69 10.30 -6.66
CA PHE A 242 -4.35 11.51 -7.11
C PHE A 242 -3.36 12.46 -7.79
N ARG A 243 -3.80 13.13 -8.85
CA ARG A 243 -2.95 14.00 -9.68
C ARG A 243 -3.71 15.29 -10.01
N SER A 244 -3.20 16.42 -9.54
CA SER A 244 -3.80 17.72 -9.85
C SER A 244 -3.49 18.22 -11.27
N MET A 245 -2.36 17.80 -11.86
CA MET A 245 -1.96 18.17 -13.23
C MET A 245 -1.97 19.70 -13.47
N GLY A 246 -1.51 20.47 -12.50
CA GLY A 246 -1.51 21.94 -12.56
C GLY A 246 -2.86 22.60 -12.29
N ARG A 247 -3.94 21.84 -12.09
CA ARG A 247 -5.26 22.33 -11.68
C ARG A 247 -5.28 22.56 -10.15
N SER A 248 -6.27 23.33 -9.67
CA SER A 248 -6.55 23.33 -8.22
C SER A 248 -7.00 21.95 -7.76
N LEU A 249 -6.88 21.67 -6.45
CA LEU A 249 -7.31 20.39 -5.88
C LEU A 249 -8.80 20.14 -6.15
N GLU A 250 -9.63 21.18 -5.99
CA GLU A 250 -11.07 21.12 -6.19
C GLU A 250 -11.44 20.78 -7.64
N GLN A 251 -10.85 21.52 -8.59
CA GLN A 251 -11.07 21.26 -10.03
C GLN A 251 -10.67 19.85 -10.42
N ALA A 252 -9.51 19.40 -9.95
CA ALA A 252 -9.03 18.04 -10.26
C ALA A 252 -9.93 16.96 -9.66
N PHE A 253 -10.45 17.15 -8.44
CA PHE A 253 -11.40 16.22 -7.84
C PHE A 253 -12.74 16.21 -8.59
N GLU A 254 -13.28 17.37 -8.93
CA GLU A 254 -14.56 17.48 -9.65
C GLU A 254 -14.52 16.78 -11.01
N GLU A 255 -13.41 16.91 -11.74
CA GLU A 255 -13.25 16.29 -13.06
C GLU A 255 -12.88 14.81 -12.97
N ASP A 256 -11.92 14.44 -12.10
CA ASP A 256 -11.30 13.11 -12.12
C ASP A 256 -12.04 12.09 -11.24
N ALA A 257 -12.68 12.47 -10.13
CA ALA A 257 -13.35 11.51 -9.26
C ALA A 257 -14.50 10.74 -9.95
N PRO A 258 -15.38 11.39 -10.73
CA PRO A 258 -16.38 10.66 -11.51
C PRO A 258 -15.76 9.75 -12.56
N LEU A 259 -14.63 10.15 -13.17
CA LEU A 259 -13.91 9.33 -14.14
C LEU A 259 -13.28 8.12 -13.46
N MET A 260 -12.66 8.27 -12.30
CA MET A 260 -12.09 7.17 -11.51
C MET A 260 -13.16 6.12 -11.20
N VAL A 261 -14.33 6.54 -10.73
CA VAL A 261 -15.44 5.63 -10.41
C VAL A 261 -15.90 4.86 -11.66
N ARG A 262 -16.11 5.56 -12.79
CA ARG A 262 -16.51 4.91 -14.06
C ARG A 262 -15.46 3.94 -14.58
N THR A 263 -14.18 4.18 -14.32
CA THR A 263 -13.07 3.29 -14.70
C THR A 263 -12.99 2.04 -13.80
N GLY A 264 -13.69 2.04 -12.65
CA GLY A 264 -13.63 0.95 -11.67
C GLY A 264 -12.55 1.14 -10.60
N ILE A 265 -11.96 2.34 -10.50
CA ILE A 265 -11.06 2.72 -9.41
C ILE A 265 -11.92 2.92 -8.16
N THR A 266 -11.51 2.29 -7.06
CA THR A 266 -12.27 2.28 -5.80
C THR A 266 -11.66 3.17 -4.74
N GLN A 267 -10.40 3.55 -4.92
CA GLN A 267 -9.66 4.37 -3.95
C GLN A 267 -8.64 5.27 -4.67
N THR A 268 -8.51 6.49 -4.18
CA THR A 268 -7.41 7.38 -4.55
C THR A 268 -6.68 7.88 -3.31
N TYR A 269 -5.37 8.01 -3.39
CA TYR A 269 -4.57 8.60 -2.31
C TYR A 269 -3.95 9.92 -2.77
N VAL A 270 -4.05 10.92 -1.91
CA VAL A 270 -3.52 12.25 -2.17
C VAL A 270 -2.16 12.38 -1.50
N PRO A 271 -1.07 12.57 -2.27
CA PRO A 271 0.24 12.82 -1.68
C PRO A 271 0.27 14.17 -0.98
N LEU A 272 0.56 14.17 0.31
CA LEU A 272 0.63 15.40 1.11
C LEU A 272 1.62 16.40 0.53
N LEU A 273 2.79 15.94 0.09
CA LEU A 273 3.83 16.76 -0.54
C LEU A 273 3.33 17.56 -1.75
N SER A 274 2.31 17.07 -2.45
CA SER A 274 1.73 17.78 -3.61
C SER A 274 0.87 18.98 -3.21
N LEU A 275 0.49 19.13 -1.94
CA LEU A 275 -0.45 20.12 -1.45
C LEU A 275 0.13 21.04 -0.37
N ALA A 276 1.10 20.55 0.38
CA ALA A 276 1.71 21.27 1.48
C ALA A 276 3.21 21.48 1.19
N PRO A 277 3.66 22.69 0.89
CA PRO A 277 5.07 22.98 0.63
C PRO A 277 5.92 22.93 1.92
N SER A 278 5.27 22.92 3.07
CA SER A 278 5.93 22.82 4.37
C SER A 278 5.09 22.02 5.38
N LEU A 279 5.74 21.52 6.41
CA LEU A 279 5.06 20.81 7.50
C LEU A 279 4.04 21.68 8.24
N ALA A 280 4.30 22.98 8.36
CA ALA A 280 3.39 23.94 9.00
C ALA A 280 2.03 24.09 8.27
N GLU A 281 2.02 23.86 6.96
CA GLU A 281 0.80 23.93 6.13
C GLU A 281 0.08 22.60 5.98
N ALA A 282 0.75 21.51 6.34
CA ALA A 282 0.24 20.15 6.20
C ALA A 282 -1.13 19.91 6.90
N PRO A 283 -1.39 20.37 8.14
CA PRO A 283 -2.70 20.21 8.77
C PRO A 283 -3.84 20.82 7.96
N LYS A 284 -3.68 22.04 7.46
CA LYS A 284 -4.69 22.73 6.62
C LYS A 284 -4.92 22.01 5.29
N ALA A 285 -3.87 21.43 4.71
CA ALA A 285 -3.97 20.62 3.50
C ALA A 285 -4.79 19.34 3.75
N VAL A 286 -4.57 18.66 4.87
CA VAL A 286 -5.34 17.45 5.25
C VAL A 286 -6.82 17.80 5.45
N GLU A 287 -7.12 18.86 6.19
CA GLU A 287 -8.52 19.35 6.37
C GLU A 287 -9.19 19.68 5.04
N ARG A 288 -8.46 20.29 4.10
CA ARG A 288 -8.97 20.59 2.76
C ARG A 288 -9.32 19.33 1.97
N ILE A 289 -8.47 18.29 2.05
CA ILE A 289 -8.76 16.99 1.44
C ILE A 289 -10.02 16.38 2.07
N GLY A 290 -10.16 16.42 3.40
CA GLY A 290 -11.33 15.90 4.12
C GLY A 290 -12.65 16.49 3.64
N ARG A 291 -12.71 17.82 3.52
CA ARG A 291 -13.90 18.54 2.97
C ARG A 291 -14.24 18.14 1.53
N LEU A 292 -13.25 17.80 0.71
CA LEU A 292 -13.48 17.30 -0.64
C LEU A 292 -13.94 15.87 -0.66
N ALA A 293 -13.30 15.02 0.15
CA ALA A 293 -13.64 13.59 0.24
C ALA A 293 -15.11 13.37 0.64
N GLU A 294 -15.63 14.20 1.53
CA GLU A 294 -17.04 14.13 1.98
C GLU A 294 -18.04 14.17 0.81
N ARG A 295 -17.74 14.91 -0.26
CA ARG A 295 -18.61 15.02 -1.45
C ARG A 295 -18.71 13.74 -2.27
N TYR A 296 -17.81 12.79 -2.08
CA TYR A 296 -17.70 11.55 -2.90
C TYR A 296 -17.96 10.27 -2.10
N ARG A 297 -18.34 10.41 -0.82
CA ARG A 297 -18.68 9.30 0.07
C ARG A 297 -20.11 8.78 -0.10
N SER A 298 -20.99 9.56 -0.68
CA SER A 298 -22.40 9.24 -0.90
C SER A 298 -22.62 8.27 -2.06
#